data_59e7f16ae6010492ec8d3af25dd4ca43
#
_entry.id   59e7f16ae6010492ec8d3af25dd4ca43
#
_cell.length_a   1.000
_cell.length_b   1.000
_cell.length_c   1.000
_cell.angle_alpha   90.00
_cell.angle_beta   90.00
_cell.angle_gamma   90.00
#
_symmetry.space_group_name_H-M   'P 1'
#
loop_
_entity.id
_entity.type
_entity.pdbx_description
1 polymer ?
#
loop_
_entity_poly.entity_id
_entity_poly.type
_entity_poly.pdbx_seq_one_letter_code
_entity_poly.pdbx_strand_id
1 'polypeptide(L)'
;KLRSILIGRIQKEPKNEVFAEMLIWLYIQDKNFLGAFIQAKALDKKSTEQGKRVYELGLLALSNKELSSAEKSFNYVIELKDSPYFLQAKMKLVEVLKQKVISSKTYTQEDLQNLKQAYESTISDLGKGPLTIPLLRGLAELQGYYLDSIPNGILILNEVIAMDRIKSIDRAEAKIELADLFLLKAEIWEASLLYSQVEKEYKYDQLGEIAKFKNAKVAYYIGDFYWAQAQLDVLKGSTSKLISNDAMDLSLLITDNVGLDSIVEPLGMFAIADFMIVRND
;
A
#
# COMPACT_ATOMS: atom_id res chain seq x y z
N LYS A 1 -29.70 -3.56 -28.14
CA LYS A 1 -30.91 -4.36 -28.38
C LYS A 1 -31.22 -5.30 -27.21
N LEU A 2 -30.27 -6.16 -26.77
CA LEU A 2 -30.46 -7.07 -25.64
C LEU A 2 -30.75 -6.33 -24.30
N ARG A 3 -30.04 -5.26 -24.02
CA ARG A 3 -30.25 -4.42 -22.82
C ARG A 3 -31.67 -3.90 -22.70
N SER A 4 -32.24 -3.37 -23.79
CA SER A 4 -33.63 -2.86 -23.81
C SER A 4 -34.65 -3.97 -23.58
N ILE A 5 -34.40 -5.18 -24.10
CA ILE A 5 -35.25 -6.35 -23.88
C ILE A 5 -35.23 -6.76 -22.41
N LEU A 6 -34.04 -6.86 -21.81
CA LEU A 6 -33.90 -7.21 -20.39
C LEU A 6 -34.58 -6.19 -19.47
N ILE A 7 -34.41 -4.89 -19.71
CA ILE A 7 -35.09 -3.83 -18.95
C ILE A 7 -36.61 -3.99 -19.05
N GLY A 8 -37.14 -4.22 -20.28
CA GLY A 8 -38.58 -4.45 -20.47
C GLY A 8 -39.12 -5.72 -19.78
N ARG A 9 -38.28 -6.77 -19.67
CA ARG A 9 -38.64 -7.99 -18.92
C ARG A 9 -38.65 -7.74 -17.42
N ILE A 10 -37.63 -7.04 -16.86
CA ILE A 10 -37.57 -6.68 -15.45
C ILE A 10 -38.81 -5.87 -15.02
N GLN A 11 -39.31 -4.99 -15.89
CA GLN A 11 -40.51 -4.19 -15.61
C GLN A 11 -41.79 -5.06 -15.64
N LYS A 12 -41.88 -6.03 -16.54
CA LYS A 12 -43.05 -6.91 -16.66
C LYS A 12 -43.08 -8.03 -15.61
N GLU A 13 -41.94 -8.51 -15.22
CA GLU A 13 -41.76 -9.63 -14.30
C GLU A 13 -40.84 -9.24 -13.12
N PRO A 14 -41.24 -8.29 -12.25
CA PRO A 14 -40.35 -7.72 -11.23
C PRO A 14 -39.92 -8.70 -10.13
N LYS A 15 -40.61 -9.84 -10.00
CA LYS A 15 -40.28 -10.92 -9.06
C LYS A 15 -39.22 -11.88 -9.59
N ASN A 16 -39.01 -11.88 -10.92
CA ASN A 16 -38.02 -12.75 -11.55
C ASN A 16 -36.66 -12.07 -11.57
N GLU A 17 -35.79 -12.47 -10.68
CA GLU A 17 -34.46 -11.88 -10.51
C GLU A 17 -33.48 -12.22 -11.65
N VAL A 18 -33.73 -13.30 -12.39
CA VAL A 18 -32.85 -13.79 -13.48
C VAL A 18 -32.58 -12.68 -14.51
N PHE A 19 -33.60 -11.91 -14.89
CA PHE A 19 -33.41 -10.86 -15.89
C PHE A 19 -32.54 -9.70 -15.36
N ALA A 20 -32.64 -9.40 -14.07
CA ALA A 20 -31.78 -8.40 -13.42
C ALA A 20 -30.34 -8.91 -13.32
N GLU A 21 -30.14 -10.17 -12.98
CA GLU A 21 -28.81 -10.83 -12.98
C GLU A 21 -28.17 -10.83 -14.36
N MET A 22 -28.93 -11.20 -15.40
CA MET A 22 -28.47 -11.14 -16.78
C MET A 22 -28.09 -9.72 -17.20
N LEU A 23 -28.84 -8.70 -16.75
CA LEU A 23 -28.54 -7.31 -17.03
C LEU A 23 -27.26 -6.84 -16.31
N ILE A 24 -27.06 -7.24 -15.05
CA ILE A 24 -25.83 -6.97 -14.29
C ILE A 24 -24.65 -7.62 -15.03
N TRP A 25 -24.77 -8.89 -15.39
CA TRP A 25 -23.74 -9.60 -16.15
C TRP A 25 -23.40 -8.89 -17.46
N LEU A 26 -24.41 -8.47 -18.22
CA LEU A 26 -24.22 -7.74 -19.49
C LEU A 26 -23.46 -6.41 -19.26
N TYR A 27 -23.79 -5.66 -18.21
CA TYR A 27 -23.10 -4.44 -17.87
C TYR A 27 -21.62 -4.69 -17.51
N ILE A 28 -21.33 -5.80 -16.80
CA ILE A 28 -19.95 -6.21 -16.48
C ILE A 28 -19.17 -6.54 -17.75
N GLN A 29 -19.77 -7.31 -18.70
CA GLN A 29 -19.12 -7.63 -19.99
C GLN A 29 -18.82 -6.35 -20.79
N ASP A 30 -19.72 -5.37 -20.76
CA ASP A 30 -19.55 -4.07 -21.41
C ASP A 30 -18.59 -3.13 -20.63
N LYS A 31 -17.96 -3.59 -19.54
CA LYS A 31 -17.15 -2.78 -18.60
C LYS A 31 -17.88 -1.58 -18.02
N ASN A 32 -19.20 -1.60 -18.00
CA ASN A 32 -20.04 -0.56 -17.41
C ASN A 32 -20.33 -0.89 -15.94
N PHE A 33 -19.32 -0.80 -15.09
CA PHE A 33 -19.45 -1.14 -13.66
C PHE A 33 -20.42 -0.24 -12.90
N LEU A 34 -20.59 1.01 -13.33
CA LEU A 34 -21.61 1.90 -12.74
C LEU A 34 -23.02 1.40 -13.03
N GLY A 35 -23.31 0.98 -14.29
CA GLY A 35 -24.58 0.39 -14.65
C GLY A 35 -24.86 -0.91 -13.89
N ALA A 36 -23.83 -1.76 -13.75
CA ALA A 36 -23.92 -2.98 -12.96
C ALA A 36 -24.24 -2.67 -11.49
N PHE A 37 -23.56 -1.69 -10.88
CA PHE A 37 -23.81 -1.26 -9.51
C PHE A 37 -25.24 -0.80 -9.27
N ILE A 38 -25.80 0.03 -10.17
CA ILE A 38 -27.17 0.53 -10.04
C ILE A 38 -28.18 -0.64 -10.03
N GLN A 39 -27.99 -1.63 -10.89
CA GLN A 39 -28.86 -2.81 -10.96
C GLN A 39 -28.65 -3.73 -9.74
N ALA A 40 -27.40 -3.99 -9.36
CA ALA A 40 -27.10 -4.82 -8.20
C ALA A 40 -27.66 -4.21 -6.90
N LYS A 41 -27.52 -2.90 -6.70
CA LYS A 41 -28.12 -2.17 -5.57
C LYS A 41 -29.66 -2.25 -5.57
N ALA A 42 -30.28 -2.13 -6.75
CA ALA A 42 -31.73 -2.23 -6.87
C ALA A 42 -32.24 -3.66 -6.57
N LEU A 43 -31.47 -4.67 -6.96
CA LEU A 43 -31.80 -6.06 -6.70
C LEU A 43 -31.59 -6.40 -5.22
N ASP A 44 -30.47 -6.01 -4.61
CA ASP A 44 -30.17 -6.23 -3.19
C ASP A 44 -31.24 -5.65 -2.25
N LYS A 45 -31.81 -4.47 -2.59
CA LYS A 45 -32.92 -3.90 -1.83
C LYS A 45 -34.21 -4.72 -1.84
N LYS A 46 -34.35 -5.64 -2.79
CA LYS A 46 -35.53 -6.53 -2.93
C LYS A 46 -35.25 -7.92 -2.34
N SER A 47 -34.01 -8.34 -2.37
CA SER A 47 -33.55 -9.60 -1.86
C SER A 47 -33.08 -9.48 -0.41
N THR A 48 -32.85 -10.61 0.26
CA THR A 48 -32.33 -10.66 1.62
C THR A 48 -30.81 -10.89 1.66
N GLU A 49 -30.09 -10.55 0.58
CA GLU A 49 -28.66 -10.85 0.45
C GLU A 49 -27.74 -9.93 1.26
N GLN A 50 -28.29 -8.90 1.88
CA GLN A 50 -27.59 -8.01 2.82
C GLN A 50 -26.25 -7.45 2.26
N GLY A 51 -26.25 -7.09 0.97
CA GLY A 51 -25.11 -6.47 0.32
C GLY A 51 -24.12 -7.43 -0.32
N LYS A 52 -24.31 -8.76 -0.27
CA LYS A 52 -23.39 -9.77 -0.83
C LYS A 52 -23.03 -9.48 -2.28
N ARG A 53 -24.04 -9.39 -3.14
CA ARG A 53 -23.88 -9.17 -4.58
C ARG A 53 -23.18 -7.86 -4.91
N VAL A 54 -23.49 -6.79 -4.14
CA VAL A 54 -22.86 -5.48 -4.32
C VAL A 54 -21.41 -5.53 -3.85
N TYR A 55 -21.10 -6.26 -2.76
CA TYR A 55 -19.73 -6.48 -2.31
C TYR A 55 -18.90 -7.22 -3.37
N GLU A 56 -19.41 -8.32 -3.92
CA GLU A 56 -18.75 -9.10 -4.96
C GLU A 56 -18.50 -8.26 -6.22
N LEU A 57 -19.48 -7.42 -6.61
CA LEU A 57 -19.30 -6.46 -7.70
C LEU A 57 -18.22 -5.42 -7.38
N GLY A 58 -18.15 -4.97 -6.15
CA GLY A 58 -17.09 -4.06 -5.67
C GLY A 58 -15.70 -4.68 -5.82
N LEU A 59 -15.53 -5.95 -5.46
CA LEU A 59 -14.28 -6.69 -5.66
C LEU A 59 -13.92 -6.79 -7.15
N LEU A 60 -14.90 -7.09 -7.99
CA LEU A 60 -14.69 -7.20 -9.44
C LEU A 60 -14.34 -5.82 -10.05
N ALA A 61 -14.99 -4.75 -9.63
CA ALA A 61 -14.68 -3.40 -10.06
C ALA A 61 -13.25 -3.00 -9.65
N LEU A 62 -12.85 -3.32 -8.42
CA LEU A 62 -11.51 -3.06 -7.91
C LEU A 62 -10.43 -3.80 -8.72
N SER A 63 -10.64 -5.09 -9.01
CA SER A 63 -9.70 -5.87 -9.84
C SER A 63 -9.57 -5.35 -11.28
N ASN A 64 -10.60 -4.68 -11.78
CA ASN A 64 -10.60 -4.02 -13.09
C ASN A 64 -10.13 -2.55 -13.04
N LYS A 65 -9.67 -2.06 -11.88
CA LYS A 65 -9.23 -0.68 -11.64
C LYS A 65 -10.35 0.38 -11.83
N GLU A 66 -11.61 -0.06 -11.76
CA GLU A 66 -12.78 0.80 -11.81
C GLU A 66 -13.10 1.36 -10.40
N LEU A 67 -12.14 2.15 -9.88
CA LEU A 67 -12.09 2.58 -8.48
C LEU A 67 -13.36 3.32 -8.03
N SER A 68 -13.96 4.14 -8.91
CA SER A 68 -15.18 4.88 -8.57
C SER A 68 -16.40 3.98 -8.36
N SER A 69 -16.50 2.89 -9.12
CA SER A 69 -17.59 1.92 -8.98
C SER A 69 -17.35 0.99 -7.78
N ALA A 70 -16.11 0.62 -7.54
CA ALA A 70 -15.70 -0.14 -6.36
C ALA A 70 -16.03 0.62 -5.06
N GLU A 71 -15.66 1.91 -4.99
CA GLU A 71 -15.97 2.79 -3.86
C GLU A 71 -17.47 2.88 -3.58
N LYS A 72 -18.28 3.11 -4.62
CA LYS A 72 -19.75 3.16 -4.47
C LYS A 72 -20.31 1.85 -3.96
N SER A 73 -19.75 0.72 -4.42
CA SER A 73 -20.18 -0.61 -4.01
C SER A 73 -19.88 -0.86 -2.54
N PHE A 74 -18.65 -0.59 -2.10
CA PHE A 74 -18.27 -0.79 -0.71
C PHE A 74 -18.98 0.19 0.24
N ASN A 75 -19.13 1.46 -0.14
CA ASN A 75 -19.91 2.43 0.64
C ASN A 75 -21.35 1.98 0.84
N TYR A 76 -22.02 1.45 -0.19
CA TYR A 76 -23.36 0.90 -0.05
C TYR A 76 -23.41 -0.23 0.99
N VAL A 77 -22.45 -1.16 0.94
CA VAL A 77 -22.39 -2.27 1.92
C VAL A 77 -22.13 -1.76 3.34
N ILE A 78 -21.29 -0.73 3.48
CA ILE A 78 -21.02 -0.08 4.78
C ILE A 78 -22.27 0.63 5.33
N GLU A 79 -23.10 1.24 4.46
CA GLU A 79 -24.40 1.81 4.85
C GLU A 79 -25.36 0.77 5.42
N LEU A 80 -25.24 -0.50 4.99
CA LEU A 80 -25.98 -1.65 5.54
C LEU A 80 -25.29 -2.17 6.82
N LYS A 81 -25.36 -1.42 7.90
CA LYS A 81 -24.64 -1.65 9.16
C LYS A 81 -24.65 -3.11 9.67
N ASP A 82 -25.73 -3.84 9.42
CA ASP A 82 -25.91 -5.24 9.82
C ASP A 82 -25.44 -6.25 8.76
N SER A 83 -24.78 -5.76 7.68
CA SER A 83 -24.23 -6.65 6.65
C SER A 83 -23.12 -7.52 7.19
N PRO A 84 -23.11 -8.85 6.92
CA PRO A 84 -21.97 -9.69 7.24
C PRO A 84 -20.69 -9.30 6.50
N TYR A 85 -20.80 -8.46 5.48
CA TYR A 85 -19.67 -7.93 4.69
C TYR A 85 -19.20 -6.53 5.13
N PHE A 86 -19.79 -5.98 6.21
CA PHE A 86 -19.51 -4.61 6.68
C PHE A 86 -18.01 -4.35 6.90
N LEU A 87 -17.34 -5.21 7.70
CA LEU A 87 -15.92 -5.03 8.02
C LEU A 87 -15.02 -5.26 6.79
N GLN A 88 -15.33 -6.27 5.99
CA GLN A 88 -14.61 -6.54 4.75
C GLN A 88 -14.75 -5.38 3.75
N ALA A 89 -15.95 -4.80 3.65
CA ALA A 89 -16.19 -3.64 2.78
C ALA A 89 -15.40 -2.41 3.26
N LYS A 90 -15.27 -2.18 4.56
CA LYS A 90 -14.42 -1.11 5.11
C LYS A 90 -12.94 -1.32 4.75
N MET A 91 -12.41 -2.52 4.93
CA MET A 91 -11.04 -2.83 4.55
C MET A 91 -10.80 -2.61 3.04
N LYS A 92 -11.75 -3.02 2.20
CA LYS A 92 -11.66 -2.83 0.75
C LYS A 92 -11.86 -1.38 0.32
N LEU A 93 -12.65 -0.61 1.05
CA LEU A 93 -12.76 0.84 0.82
C LEU A 93 -11.41 1.55 1.07
N VAL A 94 -10.71 1.20 2.15
CA VAL A 94 -9.37 1.72 2.42
C VAL A 94 -8.42 1.42 1.25
N GLU A 95 -8.45 0.19 0.73
CA GLU A 95 -7.64 -0.21 -0.43
C GLU A 95 -7.98 0.63 -1.68
N VAL A 96 -9.26 0.84 -1.95
CA VAL A 96 -9.72 1.69 -3.08
C VAL A 96 -9.23 3.12 -2.93
N LEU A 97 -9.38 3.72 -1.74
CA LEU A 97 -8.97 5.10 -1.48
C LEU A 97 -7.46 5.25 -1.59
N LYS A 98 -6.68 4.28 -1.05
CA LYS A 98 -5.24 4.24 -1.22
C LYS A 98 -4.85 4.18 -2.70
N GLN A 99 -5.48 3.30 -3.48
CA GLN A 99 -5.20 3.21 -4.91
C GLN A 99 -5.56 4.50 -5.66
N LYS A 100 -6.63 5.20 -5.29
CA LYS A 100 -6.97 6.50 -5.88
C LYS A 100 -5.88 7.53 -5.63
N VAL A 101 -5.37 7.64 -4.41
CA VAL A 101 -4.26 8.54 -4.08
C VAL A 101 -3.01 8.19 -4.87
N ILE A 102 -2.59 6.91 -4.88
CA ILE A 102 -1.36 6.46 -5.55
C ILE A 102 -1.45 6.60 -7.08
N SER A 103 -2.61 6.29 -7.69
CA SER A 103 -2.78 6.34 -9.15
C SER A 103 -3.08 7.74 -9.69
N SER A 104 -3.44 8.67 -8.84
CA SER A 104 -3.66 10.06 -9.21
C SER A 104 -2.33 10.81 -9.27
N LYS A 105 -2.06 11.50 -10.37
CA LYS A 105 -0.92 12.46 -10.44
C LYS A 105 -1.17 13.71 -9.57
N THR A 106 -2.41 13.93 -9.19
CA THR A 106 -2.84 15.07 -8.38
C THR A 106 -3.90 14.60 -7.38
N TYR A 107 -3.48 14.35 -6.15
CA TYR A 107 -4.40 14.12 -5.03
C TYR A 107 -4.57 15.44 -4.26
N THR A 108 -5.74 15.60 -3.64
CA THR A 108 -6.05 16.76 -2.81
C THR A 108 -5.81 16.45 -1.34
N GLN A 109 -5.71 17.48 -0.50
CA GLN A 109 -5.67 17.31 0.96
C GLN A 109 -6.94 16.60 1.46
N GLU A 110 -8.09 16.83 0.81
CA GLU A 110 -9.34 16.14 1.14
C GLU A 110 -9.24 14.63 0.89
N ASP A 111 -8.62 14.20 -0.21
CA ASP A 111 -8.40 12.78 -0.52
C ASP A 111 -7.55 12.11 0.56
N LEU A 112 -6.49 12.78 1.03
CA LEU A 112 -5.62 12.30 2.10
C LEU A 112 -6.36 12.20 3.44
N GLN A 113 -7.17 13.18 3.79
CA GLN A 113 -7.96 13.15 5.02
C GLN A 113 -9.05 12.08 4.98
N ASN A 114 -9.72 11.91 3.85
CA ASN A 114 -10.69 10.83 3.64
C ASN A 114 -10.04 9.45 3.79
N LEU A 115 -8.85 9.26 3.21
CA LEU A 115 -8.09 8.03 3.37
C LEU A 115 -7.67 7.79 4.82
N LYS A 116 -7.18 8.83 5.52
CA LYS A 116 -6.84 8.76 6.94
C LYS A 116 -8.05 8.35 7.78
N GLN A 117 -9.18 9.01 7.59
CA GLN A 117 -10.42 8.71 8.32
C GLN A 117 -10.89 7.27 8.07
N ALA A 118 -10.78 6.79 6.82
CA ALA A 118 -11.12 5.41 6.49
C ALA A 118 -10.22 4.40 7.21
N TYR A 119 -8.91 4.65 7.29
CA TYR A 119 -7.99 3.84 8.09
C TYR A 119 -8.39 3.82 9.57
N GLU A 120 -8.49 5.00 10.19
CA GLU A 120 -8.77 5.16 11.62
C GLU A 120 -10.11 4.54 12.01
N SER A 121 -11.16 4.80 11.23
CA SER A 121 -12.49 4.22 11.44
C SER A 121 -12.47 2.68 11.32
N THR A 122 -11.77 2.15 10.32
CA THR A 122 -11.69 0.70 10.12
C THR A 122 -10.90 0.02 11.24
N ILE A 123 -9.78 0.62 11.66
CA ILE A 123 -8.98 0.12 12.79
C ILE A 123 -9.79 0.20 14.10
N SER A 124 -10.58 1.26 14.30
CA SER A 124 -11.44 1.39 15.48
C SER A 124 -12.49 0.28 15.55
N ASP A 125 -13.12 -0.07 14.43
CA ASP A 125 -14.16 -1.10 14.39
C ASP A 125 -13.60 -2.53 14.54
N LEU A 126 -12.40 -2.78 14.00
CA LEU A 126 -11.75 -4.10 14.07
C LEU A 126 -10.94 -4.31 15.36
N GLY A 127 -10.56 -3.21 16.03
CA GLY A 127 -9.59 -3.23 17.12
C GLY A 127 -8.15 -3.37 16.61
N LYS A 128 -7.19 -2.98 17.45
CA LYS A 128 -5.75 -3.16 17.15
C LYS A 128 -5.35 -4.61 17.43
N GLY A 129 -4.83 -5.28 16.41
CA GLY A 129 -4.40 -6.68 16.52
C GLY A 129 -3.81 -7.21 15.21
N PRO A 130 -3.49 -8.51 15.13
CA PRO A 130 -2.84 -9.11 13.96
C PRO A 130 -3.57 -8.87 12.62
N LEU A 131 -4.91 -8.78 12.63
CA LEU A 131 -5.71 -8.54 11.43
C LEU A 131 -5.60 -7.09 10.92
N THR A 132 -5.28 -6.15 11.79
CA THR A 132 -5.19 -4.72 11.45
C THR A 132 -3.77 -4.23 11.20
N ILE A 133 -2.76 -5.09 11.31
CA ILE A 133 -1.36 -4.73 11.02
C ILE A 133 -1.19 -4.08 9.65
N PRO A 134 -1.74 -4.62 8.54
CA PRO A 134 -1.61 -3.98 7.22
C PRO A 134 -2.26 -2.59 7.18
N LEU A 135 -3.35 -2.38 7.93
CA LEU A 135 -4.01 -1.07 8.01
C LEU A 135 -3.18 -0.09 8.85
N LEU A 136 -2.62 -0.53 9.97
CA LEU A 136 -1.75 0.28 10.82
C LEU A 136 -0.49 0.71 10.07
N ARG A 137 0.16 -0.21 9.35
CA ARG A 137 1.32 0.08 8.52
C ARG A 137 0.97 1.07 7.40
N GLY A 138 -0.15 0.85 6.71
CA GLY A 138 -0.64 1.78 5.68
C GLY A 138 -0.98 3.16 6.23
N LEU A 139 -1.52 3.24 7.45
CA LEU A 139 -1.76 4.53 8.13
C LEU A 139 -0.43 5.22 8.51
N ALA A 140 0.56 4.47 8.97
CA ALA A 140 1.88 5.01 9.27
C ALA A 140 2.58 5.56 8.03
N GLU A 141 2.50 4.83 6.90
CA GLU A 141 2.97 5.29 5.59
C GLU A 141 2.28 6.61 5.17
N LEU A 142 0.95 6.67 5.28
CA LEU A 142 0.18 7.87 4.98
C LEU A 142 0.59 9.06 5.85
N GLN A 143 0.77 8.84 7.14
CA GLN A 143 1.21 9.87 8.09
C GLN A 143 2.62 10.38 7.79
N GLY A 144 3.55 9.47 7.49
CA GLY A 144 4.96 9.82 7.30
C GLY A 144 5.24 10.49 5.95
N TYR A 145 4.65 9.99 4.87
CA TYR A 145 5.02 10.42 3.50
C TYR A 145 4.07 11.43 2.89
N TYR A 146 2.81 11.49 3.33
CA TYR A 146 1.78 12.29 2.66
C TYR A 146 1.16 13.38 3.54
N LEU A 147 1.16 13.20 4.86
CA LEU A 147 0.54 14.12 5.81
C LEU A 147 1.55 14.93 6.64
N ASP A 148 2.83 14.85 6.29
CA ASP A 148 3.93 15.52 7.00
C ASP A 148 3.86 15.32 8.52
N SER A 149 3.50 14.10 8.92
CA SER A 149 3.32 13.73 10.33
C SER A 149 4.15 12.51 10.71
N ILE A 150 5.45 12.57 10.41
CA ILE A 150 6.41 11.48 10.68
C ILE A 150 6.35 10.98 12.12
N PRO A 151 6.24 11.84 13.18
CA PRO A 151 6.16 11.35 14.56
C PRO A 151 4.97 10.43 14.81
N ASN A 152 3.81 10.69 14.18
CA ASN A 152 2.64 9.82 14.30
C ASN A 152 2.85 8.48 13.57
N GLY A 153 3.49 8.50 12.40
CA GLY A 153 3.88 7.26 11.70
C GLY A 153 4.81 6.39 12.55
N ILE A 154 5.82 7.00 13.16
CA ILE A 154 6.76 6.33 14.08
C ILE A 154 6.01 5.72 15.28
N LEU A 155 5.08 6.46 15.90
CA LEU A 155 4.27 5.97 17.00
C LEU A 155 3.49 4.70 16.61
N ILE A 156 2.80 4.73 15.47
CA ILE A 156 2.00 3.60 14.99
C ILE A 156 2.87 2.37 14.73
N LEU A 157 4.04 2.54 14.09
CA LEU A 157 4.93 1.42 13.79
C LEU A 157 5.56 0.83 15.07
N ASN A 158 5.90 1.66 16.05
CA ASN A 158 6.35 1.18 17.36
C ASN A 158 5.26 0.37 18.07
N GLU A 159 3.99 0.80 18.01
CA GLU A 159 2.87 0.01 18.52
C GLU A 159 2.76 -1.35 17.82
N VAL A 160 2.90 -1.39 16.49
CA VAL A 160 2.88 -2.66 15.73
C VAL A 160 4.03 -3.57 16.16
N ILE A 161 5.24 -3.06 16.26
CA ILE A 161 6.43 -3.83 16.65
C ILE A 161 6.30 -4.39 18.07
N ALA A 162 5.66 -3.64 18.97
CA ALA A 162 5.45 -4.04 20.37
C ALA A 162 4.27 -5.00 20.57
N MET A 163 3.43 -5.24 19.56
CA MET A 163 2.27 -6.14 19.69
C MET A 163 2.70 -7.56 20.00
N ASP A 164 1.97 -8.20 20.95
CA ASP A 164 2.08 -9.62 21.20
C ASP A 164 1.50 -10.45 20.04
N ARG A 165 2.04 -11.66 19.84
CA ARG A 165 1.52 -12.68 18.92
C ARG A 165 1.43 -12.23 17.45
N ILE A 166 2.22 -11.28 17.01
CA ILE A 166 2.37 -10.98 15.58
C ILE A 166 3.38 -11.93 14.95
N LYS A 167 3.24 -12.14 13.65
CA LYS A 167 4.24 -12.92 12.88
C LYS A 167 5.56 -12.19 12.86
N SER A 168 6.67 -12.93 12.93
CA SER A 168 8.02 -12.33 12.85
C SER A 168 8.21 -11.52 11.57
N ILE A 169 7.64 -11.98 10.46
CA ILE A 169 7.70 -11.26 9.17
C ILE A 169 7.01 -9.89 9.24
N ASP A 170 5.81 -9.79 9.83
CA ASP A 170 5.08 -8.53 9.97
C ASP A 170 5.86 -7.54 10.85
N ARG A 171 6.52 -8.06 11.91
CA ARG A 171 7.38 -7.25 12.79
C ARG A 171 8.61 -6.74 12.06
N ALA A 172 9.24 -7.57 11.25
CA ALA A 172 10.41 -7.21 10.48
C ALA A 172 10.10 -6.17 9.40
N GLU A 173 8.97 -6.33 8.69
CA GLU A 173 8.50 -5.34 7.73
C GLU A 173 8.19 -3.99 8.41
N ALA A 174 7.53 -4.01 9.58
CA ALA A 174 7.29 -2.78 10.35
C ALA A 174 8.60 -2.11 10.83
N LYS A 175 9.64 -2.89 11.16
CA LYS A 175 10.97 -2.34 11.47
C LYS A 175 11.62 -1.66 10.28
N ILE A 176 11.49 -2.21 9.08
CA ILE A 176 12.02 -1.58 7.85
C ILE A 176 11.29 -0.26 7.61
N GLU A 177 9.96 -0.25 7.70
CA GLU A 177 9.16 0.97 7.51
C GLU A 177 9.47 2.03 8.58
N LEU A 178 9.69 1.61 9.82
CA LEU A 178 10.11 2.51 10.91
C LEU A 178 11.51 3.11 10.63
N ALA A 179 12.44 2.30 10.13
CA ALA A 179 13.75 2.76 9.71
C ALA A 179 13.67 3.78 8.57
N ASP A 180 12.77 3.54 7.59
CA ASP A 180 12.50 4.49 6.51
C ASP A 180 12.02 5.85 7.07
N LEU A 181 11.12 5.85 8.07
CA LEU A 181 10.65 7.08 8.70
C LEU A 181 11.74 7.78 9.53
N PHE A 182 12.61 7.04 10.20
CA PHE A 182 13.78 7.63 10.87
C PHE A 182 14.74 8.26 9.87
N LEU A 183 14.92 7.64 8.70
CA LEU A 183 15.74 8.19 7.63
C LEU A 183 15.19 9.53 7.12
N LEU A 184 13.86 9.65 6.95
CA LEU A 184 13.20 10.92 6.62
C LEU A 184 13.46 12.01 7.66
N LYS A 185 13.58 11.66 8.94
CA LYS A 185 13.97 12.60 10.02
C LYS A 185 15.46 12.88 10.10
N ALA A 186 16.29 12.29 9.23
CA ALA A 186 17.74 12.28 9.34
C ALA A 186 18.29 11.63 10.64
N GLU A 187 17.48 10.79 11.28
CA GLU A 187 17.90 9.94 12.41
C GLU A 187 18.56 8.67 11.86
N ILE A 188 19.75 8.86 11.28
CA ILE A 188 20.44 7.87 10.42
C ILE A 188 20.84 6.62 11.21
N TRP A 189 21.28 6.79 12.47
CA TRP A 189 21.75 5.68 13.29
C TRP A 189 20.61 4.76 13.73
N GLU A 190 19.46 5.33 14.05
CA GLU A 190 18.23 4.61 14.37
C GLU A 190 17.76 3.79 13.17
N ALA A 191 17.80 4.39 11.97
CA ALA A 191 17.47 3.70 10.74
C ALA A 191 18.42 2.53 10.46
N SER A 192 19.73 2.77 10.51
CA SER A 192 20.77 1.75 10.28
C SER A 192 20.67 0.60 11.29
N LEU A 193 20.39 0.90 12.55
CA LEU A 193 20.21 -0.12 13.59
C LEU A 193 19.05 -1.06 13.27
N LEU A 194 17.90 -0.51 12.88
CA LEU A 194 16.71 -1.31 12.55
C LEU A 194 16.94 -2.17 11.28
N TYR A 195 17.53 -1.61 10.23
CA TYR A 195 17.89 -2.38 9.04
C TYR A 195 18.86 -3.52 9.40
N SER A 196 19.88 -3.25 10.21
CA SER A 196 20.83 -4.28 10.64
C SER A 196 20.18 -5.39 11.46
N GLN A 197 19.18 -5.07 12.29
CA GLN A 197 18.42 -6.09 13.01
C GLN A 197 17.68 -7.02 12.06
N VAL A 198 16.99 -6.47 11.04
CA VAL A 198 16.23 -7.25 10.06
C VAL A 198 17.19 -8.05 9.16
N GLU A 199 18.28 -7.44 8.68
CA GLU A 199 19.31 -8.14 7.90
C GLU A 199 19.84 -9.37 8.65
N LYS A 200 20.13 -9.23 9.95
CA LYS A 200 20.63 -10.33 10.77
C LYS A 200 19.60 -11.44 10.98
N GLU A 201 18.33 -11.05 11.24
CA GLU A 201 17.24 -11.97 11.52
C GLU A 201 16.83 -12.75 10.25
N TYR A 202 16.88 -12.10 9.08
CA TYR A 202 16.44 -12.63 7.77
C TYR A 202 17.60 -12.77 6.78
N LYS A 203 18.78 -13.14 7.26
CA LYS A 203 20.04 -13.17 6.49
C LYS A 203 19.98 -13.89 5.14
N TYR A 204 19.13 -14.89 5.01
CA TYR A 204 19.03 -15.74 3.80
C TYR A 204 17.72 -15.54 3.04
N ASP A 205 16.94 -14.54 3.42
CA ASP A 205 15.64 -14.23 2.83
C ASP A 205 15.69 -12.89 2.09
N GLN A 206 14.79 -12.72 1.12
CA GLN A 206 14.66 -11.48 0.38
C GLN A 206 14.47 -10.25 1.28
N LEU A 207 13.79 -10.40 2.43
CA LEU A 207 13.58 -9.30 3.35
C LEU A 207 14.90 -8.82 3.98
N GLY A 208 15.82 -9.74 4.30
CA GLY A 208 17.16 -9.40 4.78
C GLY A 208 18.01 -8.73 3.70
N GLU A 209 17.89 -9.16 2.44
CA GLU A 209 18.54 -8.50 1.30
C GLU A 209 18.04 -7.08 1.09
N ILE A 210 16.70 -6.84 1.22
CA ILE A 210 16.11 -5.49 1.19
C ILE A 210 16.69 -4.62 2.31
N ALA A 211 16.72 -5.14 3.54
CA ALA A 211 17.25 -4.40 4.69
C ALA A 211 18.73 -4.07 4.52
N LYS A 212 19.53 -5.03 4.01
CA LYS A 212 20.95 -4.82 3.68
C LYS A 212 21.13 -3.75 2.61
N PHE A 213 20.35 -3.77 1.54
CA PHE A 213 20.42 -2.76 0.49
C PHE A 213 20.10 -1.36 1.02
N LYS A 214 19.03 -1.25 1.83
CA LYS A 214 18.68 0.02 2.49
C LYS A 214 19.80 0.51 3.42
N ASN A 215 20.45 -0.39 4.15
CA ASN A 215 21.59 -0.04 5.00
C ASN A 215 22.83 0.38 4.19
N ALA A 216 23.09 -0.25 3.05
CA ALA A 216 24.12 0.19 2.11
C ALA A 216 23.83 1.61 1.56
N LYS A 217 22.57 1.93 1.28
CA LYS A 217 22.15 3.31 0.92
C LYS A 217 22.39 4.30 2.06
N VAL A 218 22.14 3.92 3.31
CA VAL A 218 22.47 4.76 4.46
C VAL A 218 23.97 5.07 4.49
N ALA A 219 24.83 4.06 4.33
CA ALA A 219 26.28 4.24 4.28
C ALA A 219 26.71 5.18 3.13
N TYR A 220 26.09 5.04 1.96
CA TYR A 220 26.29 5.92 0.82
C TYR A 220 25.90 7.38 1.15
N TYR A 221 24.74 7.63 1.76
CA TYR A 221 24.28 8.98 2.12
C TYR A 221 25.18 9.71 3.11
N ILE A 222 25.85 8.98 4.02
CA ILE A 222 26.81 9.57 4.97
C ILE A 222 28.25 9.65 4.43
N GLY A 223 28.48 9.22 3.17
CA GLY A 223 29.79 9.25 2.53
C GLY A 223 30.72 8.09 2.91
N ASP A 224 30.23 7.07 3.61
CA ASP A 224 30.99 5.84 3.86
C ASP A 224 30.89 4.90 2.64
N PHE A 225 31.55 5.32 1.56
CA PHE A 225 31.48 4.63 0.29
C PHE A 225 32.14 3.25 0.32
N TYR A 226 33.18 3.06 1.13
CA TYR A 226 33.82 1.75 1.29
C TYR A 226 32.88 0.74 1.93
N TRP A 227 32.20 1.14 2.98
CA TRP A 227 31.23 0.27 3.65
C TRP A 227 30.00 0.01 2.77
N ALA A 228 29.50 1.03 2.09
CA ALA A 228 28.43 0.89 1.10
C ALA A 228 28.82 -0.14 0.04
N GLN A 229 30.00 0.01 -0.58
CA GLN A 229 30.51 -0.90 -1.60
C GLN A 229 30.63 -2.34 -1.11
N ALA A 230 31.15 -2.55 0.09
CA ALA A 230 31.30 -3.89 0.67
C ALA A 230 29.95 -4.61 0.83
N GLN A 231 28.91 -3.89 1.22
CA GLN A 231 27.55 -4.43 1.31
C GLN A 231 26.94 -4.72 -0.07
N LEU A 232 27.12 -3.79 -1.03
CA LEU A 232 26.62 -3.91 -2.39
C LEU A 232 27.25 -5.08 -3.14
N ASP A 233 28.53 -5.35 -2.95
CA ASP A 233 29.23 -6.47 -3.57
C ASP A 233 28.61 -7.82 -3.19
N VAL A 234 28.15 -7.96 -1.96
CA VAL A 234 27.41 -9.15 -1.52
C VAL A 234 26.05 -9.23 -2.24
N LEU A 235 25.36 -8.10 -2.40
CA LEU A 235 24.01 -8.04 -2.98
C LEU A 235 23.97 -8.22 -4.50
N LYS A 236 25.09 -8.03 -5.20
CA LYS A 236 25.21 -8.35 -6.64
C LYS A 236 24.91 -9.83 -6.93
N GLY A 237 25.15 -10.72 -5.95
CA GLY A 237 24.80 -12.13 -6.01
C GLY A 237 23.42 -12.49 -5.48
N SER A 238 22.54 -11.49 -5.21
CA SER A 238 21.18 -11.71 -4.70
C SER A 238 20.35 -12.56 -5.65
N THR A 239 19.48 -13.38 -5.08
CA THR A 239 18.48 -14.17 -5.83
C THR A 239 17.38 -13.28 -6.41
N SER A 240 17.12 -12.12 -5.81
CA SER A 240 16.22 -11.09 -6.32
C SER A 240 16.92 -10.27 -7.41
N LYS A 241 16.48 -10.42 -8.66
CA LYS A 241 17.02 -9.64 -9.79
C LYS A 241 16.88 -8.13 -9.59
N LEU A 242 15.81 -7.68 -8.94
CA LEU A 242 15.60 -6.25 -8.67
C LEU A 242 16.69 -5.73 -7.71
N ILE A 243 16.88 -6.40 -6.56
CA ILE A 243 17.89 -6.00 -5.57
C ILE A 243 19.30 -6.09 -6.16
N SER A 244 19.59 -7.15 -6.95
CA SER A 244 20.89 -7.32 -7.61
C SER A 244 21.16 -6.17 -8.60
N ASN A 245 20.18 -5.76 -9.40
CA ASN A 245 20.31 -4.65 -10.34
C ASN A 245 20.51 -3.33 -9.60
N ASP A 246 19.68 -3.03 -8.61
CA ASP A 246 19.78 -1.80 -7.82
C ASP A 246 21.14 -1.71 -7.09
N ALA A 247 21.64 -2.86 -6.59
CA ALA A 247 22.98 -2.95 -5.98
C ALA A 247 24.09 -2.74 -6.99
N MET A 248 23.96 -3.26 -8.22
CA MET A 248 24.91 -3.01 -9.30
C MET A 248 24.95 -1.54 -9.68
N ASP A 249 23.80 -0.91 -9.87
CA ASP A 249 23.69 0.50 -10.28
C ASP A 249 24.33 1.43 -9.26
N LEU A 250 24.01 1.25 -7.96
CA LEU A 250 24.63 2.04 -6.91
C LEU A 250 26.14 1.76 -6.75
N SER A 251 26.55 0.49 -6.90
CA SER A 251 27.97 0.11 -6.89
C SER A 251 28.75 0.74 -8.03
N LEU A 252 28.19 0.76 -9.25
CA LEU A 252 28.81 1.42 -10.38
C LEU A 252 28.91 2.94 -10.16
N LEU A 253 27.84 3.57 -9.65
CA LEU A 253 27.89 4.98 -9.29
C LEU A 253 29.04 5.28 -8.33
N ILE A 254 29.24 4.46 -7.30
CA ILE A 254 30.34 4.64 -6.35
C ILE A 254 31.69 4.40 -7.02
N THR A 255 31.89 3.27 -7.73
CA THR A 255 33.18 2.91 -8.30
C THR A 255 33.64 3.87 -9.39
N ASP A 256 32.73 4.35 -10.22
CA ASP A 256 33.05 5.27 -11.31
C ASP A 256 33.41 6.67 -10.82
N ASN A 257 32.95 7.04 -9.61
CA ASN A 257 33.16 8.37 -9.04
C ASN A 257 34.16 8.42 -7.86
N VAL A 258 34.49 7.28 -7.25
CA VAL A 258 35.60 7.20 -6.27
C VAL A 258 36.97 7.05 -6.99
N GLY A 259 36.99 6.93 -8.25
CA GLY A 259 38.03 7.01 -9.24
C GLY A 259 39.49 6.74 -8.84
N LEU A 260 40.36 6.88 -9.86
CA LEU A 260 41.82 6.71 -9.72
C LEU A 260 42.47 7.79 -8.80
N ASP A 261 41.78 8.89 -8.60
CA ASP A 261 42.32 10.08 -7.89
C ASP A 261 41.97 10.09 -6.39
N SER A 262 41.15 9.12 -5.93
CA SER A 262 40.63 9.06 -4.52
C SER A 262 39.94 10.34 -4.04
N ILE A 263 39.47 11.19 -4.95
CA ILE A 263 38.71 12.41 -4.64
C ILE A 263 37.25 12.02 -4.47
N VAL A 264 36.76 12.01 -3.24
CA VAL A 264 35.39 11.57 -2.89
C VAL A 264 34.42 12.73 -2.68
N GLU A 265 34.90 13.97 -2.60
CA GLU A 265 34.08 15.14 -2.29
C GLU A 265 32.94 15.36 -3.29
N PRO A 266 33.10 15.24 -4.61
CA PRO A 266 31.98 15.40 -5.56
C PRO A 266 30.90 14.35 -5.37
N LEU A 267 31.29 13.09 -5.13
CA LEU A 267 30.35 12.01 -4.86
C LEU A 267 29.64 12.23 -3.52
N GLY A 268 30.37 12.73 -2.51
CA GLY A 268 29.79 13.10 -1.21
C GLY A 268 28.71 14.19 -1.34
N MET A 269 28.96 15.23 -2.13
CA MET A 269 27.95 16.26 -2.41
C MET A 269 26.73 15.68 -3.16
N PHE A 270 26.97 14.81 -4.11
CA PHE A 270 25.88 14.13 -4.83
C PHE A 270 25.06 13.22 -3.92
N ALA A 271 25.71 12.45 -3.04
CA ALA A 271 25.04 11.59 -2.06
C ALA A 271 24.16 12.39 -1.07
N ILE A 272 24.66 13.57 -0.64
CA ILE A 272 23.87 14.48 0.20
C ILE A 272 22.65 15.01 -0.57
N ALA A 273 22.82 15.42 -1.83
CA ALA A 273 21.72 15.89 -2.65
C ALA A 273 20.67 14.78 -2.89
N ASP A 274 21.13 13.54 -3.17
CA ASP A 274 20.25 12.39 -3.33
C ASP A 274 19.47 12.10 -2.01
N PHE A 275 20.13 12.25 -0.87
CA PHE A 275 19.48 12.11 0.43
C PHE A 275 18.44 13.20 0.70
N MET A 276 18.71 14.45 0.33
CA MET A 276 17.73 15.55 0.41
C MET A 276 16.49 15.25 -0.44
N ILE A 277 16.67 14.74 -1.67
CA ILE A 277 15.54 14.32 -2.51
C ILE A 277 14.69 13.25 -1.84
N VAL A 278 15.33 12.25 -1.21
CA VAL A 278 14.61 11.19 -0.48
C VAL A 278 13.78 11.76 0.67
N ARG A 279 14.26 12.82 1.32
CA ARG A 279 13.59 13.50 2.44
C ARG A 279 12.55 14.53 2.01
N ASN A 280 12.45 14.86 0.73
CA ASN A 280 11.65 15.97 0.19
C ASN A 280 12.08 17.35 0.75
N ASP A 281 13.38 17.52 1.00
CA ASP A 281 13.99 18.78 1.46
C ASP A 281 14.40 19.68 0.29
#